data_72f52c17c6f3d8310ae1caf86f0bcf1b
#
_entry.id   72f52c17c6f3d8310ae1caf86f0bcf1b
#
_cell.length_a   1.000
_cell.length_b   1.000
_cell.length_c   1.000
_cell.angle_alpha   90.00
_cell.angle_beta   90.00
_cell.angle_gamma   90.00
#
_symmetry.space_group_name_H-M   'P 1'
#
loop_
_entity.id
_entity.type
_entity.pdbx_description
1 polymer ?
#
loop_
_entity_poly.entity_id
_entity_poly.type
_entity_poly.pdbx_seq_one_letter_code
_entity_poly.pdbx_strand_id
1 'polypeptide(L)'
;MSKGRFGIHGGQYVPETIMNAVNELEATYNKYKDDPEFNRELTELYNEYAGRPSRLYYAERMSKDLGGAKIYLKREDLNHTGSHKINNVLGQMLLAKRMGKTRVIAETGAGQHGVATATVAAMMGMECEIFMGKEDTIRQALNVYRMRLLGAKVHAVESGTGTLKDAVSETFREWTSRIDDTHYVLGSVMGPYPFPTIVRDFQSVISREIKQQIMEKEGRLPDAVLACVGGGSNALGAFYHFIEDKSVRLIGCEAAGRGIDTFETAATLNTGRLGIFHGMKSYFCQDEYGQIAPVYSISAGLDYPGIGPEHAYLHDIGRAEYVAITDDEAVDAFEYLSKIEGIIPAIESAHAVAYAMKLAPQMDKDQIMVINISGRGDKDVAAIARYRGEDLHE
;
A
#
# COMPACT_ATOMS: atom_id res chain seq x y z
N MET A 1 19.77 13.23 -9.36
CA MET A 1 19.64 11.75 -9.34
C MET A 1 19.48 11.26 -10.78
N SER A 2 20.04 10.10 -11.13
CA SER A 2 19.79 9.49 -12.44
C SER A 2 18.30 9.09 -12.55
N LYS A 3 17.75 9.15 -13.76
CA LYS A 3 16.36 8.87 -14.08
C LYS A 3 15.87 7.55 -13.43
N GLY A 4 14.82 7.64 -12.61
CA GLY A 4 14.19 6.46 -11.96
C GLY A 4 15.04 5.77 -10.90
N ARG A 5 16.02 6.47 -10.32
CA ARG A 5 16.89 5.94 -9.28
C ARG A 5 16.71 6.67 -7.95
N PHE A 6 16.71 5.88 -6.87
CA PHE A 6 16.80 6.31 -5.48
C PHE A 6 18.11 5.72 -4.94
N GLY A 7 19.20 6.49 -4.97
CA GLY A 7 20.53 5.94 -4.74
C GLY A 7 20.86 4.81 -5.73
N ILE A 8 21.15 3.62 -5.22
CA ILE A 8 21.41 2.41 -6.03
C ILE A 8 20.13 1.65 -6.42
N HIS A 9 18.98 2.02 -5.84
CA HIS A 9 17.70 1.35 -6.02
C HIS A 9 16.88 1.92 -7.19
N GLY A 10 15.81 1.23 -7.57
CA GLY A 10 14.93 1.60 -8.68
C GLY A 10 15.44 1.13 -10.04
N GLY A 11 15.23 1.94 -11.05
CA GLY A 11 15.58 1.63 -12.45
C GLY A 11 14.43 0.97 -13.20
N GLN A 12 14.76 0.42 -14.38
CA GLN A 12 13.78 -0.05 -15.34
C GLN A 12 14.31 -1.34 -15.96
N TYR A 13 14.13 -2.46 -15.25
CA TYR A 13 14.62 -3.79 -15.62
C TYR A 13 13.48 -4.61 -16.22
N VAL A 14 13.10 -4.27 -17.44
CA VAL A 14 11.99 -4.90 -18.16
C VAL A 14 12.43 -5.37 -19.54
N PRO A 15 11.78 -6.38 -20.11
CA PRO A 15 12.04 -6.81 -21.48
C PRO A 15 11.64 -5.70 -22.48
N GLU A 16 12.25 -5.72 -23.66
CA GLU A 16 11.99 -4.80 -24.76
C GLU A 16 10.51 -4.74 -25.17
N THR A 17 9.79 -5.84 -25.00
CA THR A 17 8.37 -5.97 -25.38
C THR A 17 7.44 -5.01 -24.67
N ILE A 18 7.78 -4.56 -23.44
CA ILE A 18 6.98 -3.58 -22.70
C ILE A 18 7.64 -2.20 -22.57
N MET A 19 8.84 -2.01 -23.12
CA MET A 19 9.53 -0.72 -23.05
C MET A 19 8.73 0.43 -23.66
N ASN A 20 8.01 0.19 -24.76
CA ASN A 20 7.19 1.22 -25.39
C ASN A 20 6.06 1.69 -24.43
N ALA A 21 5.38 0.74 -23.78
CA ALA A 21 4.31 1.06 -22.83
C ALA A 21 4.84 1.85 -21.60
N VAL A 22 5.99 1.44 -21.10
CA VAL A 22 6.63 2.13 -19.95
C VAL A 22 7.12 3.54 -20.34
N ASN A 23 7.67 3.71 -21.55
CA ASN A 23 8.09 5.02 -22.07
C ASN A 23 6.88 5.94 -22.36
N GLU A 24 5.78 5.40 -22.89
CA GLU A 24 4.53 6.13 -23.10
C GLU A 24 3.96 6.63 -21.77
N LEU A 25 3.93 5.76 -20.75
CA LEU A 25 3.48 6.12 -19.41
C LEU A 25 4.35 7.24 -18.82
N GLU A 26 5.66 7.13 -18.95
CA GLU A 26 6.59 8.16 -18.47
C GLU A 26 6.37 9.50 -19.16
N ALA A 27 6.26 9.50 -20.49
CA ALA A 27 6.04 10.71 -21.28
C ALA A 27 4.71 11.36 -20.90
N THR A 28 3.65 10.56 -20.75
CA THR A 28 2.32 11.02 -20.36
C THR A 28 2.34 11.59 -18.94
N TYR A 29 2.92 10.88 -17.99
CA TYR A 29 3.05 11.36 -16.62
C TYR A 29 3.83 12.69 -16.55
N ASN A 30 4.97 12.80 -17.20
CA ASN A 30 5.77 14.04 -17.21
C ASN A 30 5.03 15.21 -17.88
N LYS A 31 4.16 14.93 -18.84
CA LYS A 31 3.32 15.95 -19.47
C LYS A 31 2.23 16.47 -18.55
N TYR A 32 1.59 15.58 -17.76
CA TYR A 32 0.37 15.91 -17.04
C TYR A 32 0.55 16.13 -15.52
N LYS A 33 1.65 15.67 -14.90
CA LYS A 33 1.87 15.81 -13.46
C LYS A 33 1.73 17.24 -12.91
N ASP A 34 2.14 18.23 -13.69
CA ASP A 34 2.10 19.65 -13.35
C ASP A 34 1.01 20.40 -14.14
N ASP A 35 0.21 19.71 -14.95
CA ASP A 35 -0.87 20.30 -15.74
C ASP A 35 -2.04 20.73 -14.84
N PRO A 36 -2.46 22.02 -14.91
CA PRO A 36 -3.51 22.53 -14.03
C PRO A 36 -4.88 21.86 -14.24
N GLU A 37 -5.21 21.48 -15.47
CA GLU A 37 -6.50 20.84 -15.78
C GLU A 37 -6.53 19.41 -15.25
N PHE A 38 -5.46 18.65 -15.44
CA PHE A 38 -5.31 17.31 -14.88
C PHE A 38 -5.41 17.33 -13.35
N ASN A 39 -4.70 18.25 -12.71
CA ASN A 39 -4.69 18.37 -11.25
C ASN A 39 -6.05 18.83 -10.70
N ARG A 40 -6.79 19.67 -11.43
CA ARG A 40 -8.14 20.06 -11.07
C ARG A 40 -9.10 18.85 -11.17
N GLU A 41 -9.08 18.11 -12.28
CA GLU A 41 -9.92 16.90 -12.48
C GLU A 41 -9.62 15.84 -11.40
N LEU A 42 -8.34 15.60 -11.09
CA LEU A 42 -7.95 14.68 -10.02
C LEU A 42 -8.43 15.16 -8.65
N THR A 43 -8.33 16.46 -8.37
CA THR A 43 -8.79 17.04 -7.10
C THR A 43 -10.31 16.95 -6.96
N GLU A 44 -11.05 17.18 -8.02
CA GLU A 44 -12.50 16.99 -8.05
C GLU A 44 -12.88 15.53 -7.75
N LEU A 45 -12.20 14.56 -8.38
CA LEU A 45 -12.40 13.13 -8.09
C LEU A 45 -12.03 12.76 -6.66
N TYR A 46 -10.97 13.33 -6.12
CA TYR A 46 -10.61 13.12 -4.71
C TYR A 46 -11.70 13.63 -3.77
N ASN A 47 -12.24 14.81 -4.02
CA ASN A 47 -13.22 15.43 -3.14
C ASN A 47 -14.61 14.79 -3.30
N GLU A 48 -15.11 14.71 -4.52
CA GLU A 48 -16.49 14.33 -4.80
C GLU A 48 -16.71 12.82 -4.84
N TYR A 49 -15.69 12.04 -5.23
CA TYR A 49 -15.81 10.60 -5.40
C TYR A 49 -15.09 9.78 -4.33
N ALA A 50 -13.84 10.12 -4.02
CA ALA A 50 -13.07 9.40 -3.00
C ALA A 50 -13.42 9.81 -1.56
N GLY A 51 -14.05 10.98 -1.35
CA GLY A 51 -14.43 11.48 -0.03
C GLY A 51 -13.29 12.13 0.73
N ARG A 52 -12.31 12.69 0.01
CA ARG A 52 -11.19 13.42 0.63
C ARG A 52 -11.58 14.87 0.99
N PRO A 53 -10.83 15.54 1.88
CA PRO A 53 -9.69 15.03 2.65
C PRO A 53 -10.11 13.97 3.68
N SER A 54 -9.31 12.91 3.80
CA SER A 54 -9.53 11.93 4.87
C SER A 54 -9.25 12.56 6.25
N ARG A 55 -9.93 12.08 7.28
CA ARG A 55 -9.88 12.71 8.60
C ARG A 55 -8.60 12.36 9.36
N LEU A 56 -8.07 13.33 10.09
CA LEU A 56 -7.07 13.10 11.13
C LEU A 56 -7.80 13.10 12.49
N TYR A 57 -8.03 11.90 13.02
CA TYR A 57 -8.81 11.67 14.22
C TYR A 57 -7.92 11.57 15.45
N TYR A 58 -8.21 12.34 16.51
CA TYR A 58 -7.53 12.19 17.79
C TYR A 58 -8.09 10.98 18.53
N ALA A 59 -7.25 9.95 18.70
CA ALA A 59 -7.59 8.73 19.42
C ALA A 59 -7.41 8.95 20.92
N GLU A 60 -8.38 9.64 21.52
CA GLU A 60 -8.29 10.10 22.91
C GLU A 60 -8.23 8.94 23.91
N ARG A 61 -9.06 7.92 23.72
CA ARG A 61 -9.08 6.76 24.61
C ARG A 61 -7.80 5.95 24.51
N MET A 62 -7.33 5.72 23.29
CA MET A 62 -6.06 5.05 23.04
C MET A 62 -4.88 5.82 23.63
N SER A 63 -4.85 7.15 23.49
CA SER A 63 -3.80 8.00 24.06
C SER A 63 -3.78 7.94 25.58
N LYS A 64 -4.96 7.92 26.22
CA LYS A 64 -5.08 7.81 27.68
C LYS A 64 -4.72 6.42 28.19
N ASP A 65 -5.14 5.38 27.49
CA ASP A 65 -4.93 3.98 27.87
C ASP A 65 -3.45 3.59 27.81
N LEU A 66 -2.78 3.93 26.71
CA LEU A 66 -1.35 3.64 26.52
C LEU A 66 -0.45 4.56 27.35
N GLY A 67 -0.92 5.76 27.68
CA GLY A 67 -0.06 6.81 28.28
C GLY A 67 1.00 7.30 27.28
N GLY A 68 1.78 8.33 27.64
CA GLY A 68 2.78 8.90 26.72
C GLY A 68 2.16 9.75 25.61
N ALA A 69 2.53 9.51 24.36
CA ALA A 69 2.21 10.39 23.24
C ALA A 69 0.71 10.60 23.00
N LYS A 70 0.37 11.78 22.45
CA LYS A 70 -0.92 12.01 21.80
C LYS A 70 -0.97 11.23 20.48
N ILE A 71 -2.01 10.41 20.27
CA ILE A 71 -2.14 9.54 19.11
C ILE A 71 -3.22 10.08 18.18
N TYR A 72 -2.84 10.28 16.92
CA TYR A 72 -3.74 10.64 15.84
C TYR A 72 -3.81 9.54 14.80
N LEU A 73 -5.01 9.24 14.31
CA LEU A 73 -5.24 8.25 13.25
C LEU A 73 -5.59 8.98 11.95
N LYS A 74 -4.79 8.79 10.91
CA LYS A 74 -5.12 9.22 9.55
C LYS A 74 -6.04 8.17 8.93
N ARG A 75 -7.28 8.54 8.70
CA ARG A 75 -8.41 7.65 8.42
C ARG A 75 -8.59 7.39 6.92
N GLU A 76 -7.62 6.71 6.29
CA GLU A 76 -7.74 6.27 4.89
C GLU A 76 -8.78 5.13 4.71
N ASP A 77 -9.16 4.48 5.79
CA ASP A 77 -10.24 3.50 5.86
C ASP A 77 -11.63 4.09 5.56
N LEU A 78 -11.81 5.40 5.68
CA LEU A 78 -13.05 6.11 5.38
C LEU A 78 -13.17 6.55 3.92
N ASN A 79 -12.14 6.40 3.12
CA ASN A 79 -12.22 6.71 1.69
C ASN A 79 -13.19 5.75 0.99
N HIS A 80 -13.74 6.19 -0.14
CA HIS A 80 -14.50 5.31 -1.02
C HIS A 80 -13.68 4.05 -1.37
N THR A 81 -14.30 2.89 -1.40
CA THR A 81 -13.72 1.54 -1.46
C THR A 81 -13.07 1.04 -0.16
N GLY A 82 -12.88 1.91 0.84
CA GLY A 82 -12.45 1.54 2.20
C GLY A 82 -10.94 1.45 2.38
N SER A 83 -10.14 2.08 1.53
CA SER A 83 -8.68 2.14 1.72
C SER A 83 -8.01 3.27 0.92
N HIS A 84 -6.71 3.50 1.18
CA HIS A 84 -5.84 4.43 0.44
C HIS A 84 -5.69 4.10 -1.05
N LYS A 85 -6.01 2.89 -1.48
CA LYS A 85 -5.79 2.44 -2.87
C LYS A 85 -6.49 3.30 -3.91
N ILE A 86 -7.65 3.85 -3.57
CA ILE A 86 -8.41 4.73 -4.48
C ILE A 86 -7.62 5.95 -4.94
N ASN A 87 -6.71 6.48 -4.09
CA ASN A 87 -5.92 7.67 -4.43
C ASN A 87 -5.06 7.45 -5.67
N ASN A 88 -4.27 6.39 -5.65
CA ASN A 88 -3.40 5.99 -6.76
C ASN A 88 -4.22 5.59 -8.00
N VAL A 89 -5.28 4.82 -7.80
CA VAL A 89 -6.10 4.32 -8.91
C VAL A 89 -6.71 5.48 -9.70
N LEU A 90 -7.30 6.48 -9.04
CA LEU A 90 -7.86 7.65 -9.72
C LEU A 90 -6.81 8.36 -10.58
N GLY A 91 -5.61 8.59 -10.04
CA GLY A 91 -4.53 9.23 -10.81
C GLY A 91 -4.06 8.41 -12.01
N GLN A 92 -3.84 7.10 -11.83
CA GLN A 92 -3.41 6.22 -12.94
C GLN A 92 -4.50 6.06 -14.00
N MET A 93 -5.78 6.00 -13.60
CA MET A 93 -6.90 5.90 -14.53
C MET A 93 -7.05 7.18 -15.37
N LEU A 94 -6.82 8.36 -14.79
CA LEU A 94 -6.77 9.60 -15.57
C LEU A 94 -5.60 9.59 -16.57
N LEU A 95 -4.42 9.08 -16.17
CA LEU A 95 -3.29 8.90 -17.10
C LEU A 95 -3.66 7.92 -18.23
N ALA A 96 -4.29 6.79 -17.91
CA ALA A 96 -4.75 5.81 -18.91
C ALA A 96 -5.71 6.45 -19.93
N LYS A 97 -6.64 7.27 -19.46
CA LYS A 97 -7.56 8.04 -20.32
C LYS A 97 -6.80 9.04 -21.22
N ARG A 98 -5.78 9.73 -20.68
CA ARG A 98 -4.93 10.64 -21.48
C ARG A 98 -4.06 9.92 -22.51
N MET A 99 -3.71 8.65 -22.27
CA MET A 99 -3.05 7.78 -23.27
C MET A 99 -4.02 7.15 -24.28
N GLY A 100 -5.33 7.38 -24.15
CA GLY A 100 -6.34 6.77 -25.03
C GLY A 100 -6.56 5.27 -24.79
N LYS A 101 -6.16 4.74 -23.63
CA LYS A 101 -6.39 3.34 -23.28
C LYS A 101 -7.87 3.09 -23.00
N THR A 102 -8.36 1.95 -23.45
CA THR A 102 -9.76 1.51 -23.28
C THR A 102 -9.92 0.36 -22.30
N ARG A 103 -8.81 -0.29 -21.97
CA ARG A 103 -8.72 -1.42 -21.06
C ARG A 103 -7.68 -1.15 -19.97
N VAL A 104 -7.97 -1.62 -18.75
CA VAL A 104 -7.04 -1.64 -17.65
C VAL A 104 -6.90 -3.03 -17.06
N ILE A 105 -5.71 -3.33 -16.59
CA ILE A 105 -5.41 -4.55 -15.83
C ILE A 105 -4.76 -4.18 -14.50
N ALA A 106 -4.95 -5.01 -13.48
CA ALA A 106 -4.28 -4.84 -12.19
C ALA A 106 -4.07 -6.18 -11.50
N GLU A 107 -3.04 -6.23 -10.66
CA GLU A 107 -2.84 -7.27 -9.67
C GLU A 107 -3.57 -6.95 -8.36
N THR A 108 -3.84 -7.97 -7.54
CA THR A 108 -4.30 -7.74 -6.17
C THR A 108 -4.01 -8.94 -5.28
N GLY A 109 -3.71 -8.70 -3.99
CA GLY A 109 -3.59 -9.73 -2.94
C GLY A 109 -4.83 -9.72 -2.05
N ALA A 110 -4.93 -8.77 -1.10
CA ALA A 110 -6.10 -8.60 -0.23
C ALA A 110 -7.40 -8.20 -0.98
N GLY A 111 -7.32 -7.90 -2.26
CA GLY A 111 -8.46 -7.49 -3.08
C GLY A 111 -8.74 -5.98 -3.07
N GLN A 112 -8.16 -5.20 -2.18
CA GLN A 112 -8.47 -3.77 -2.06
C GLN A 112 -8.04 -2.96 -3.30
N HIS A 113 -6.87 -3.27 -3.88
CA HIS A 113 -6.44 -2.63 -5.11
C HIS A 113 -7.32 -3.03 -6.30
N GLY A 114 -7.65 -4.31 -6.40
CA GLY A 114 -8.56 -4.83 -7.43
C GLY A 114 -9.95 -4.19 -7.34
N VAL A 115 -10.53 -4.08 -6.14
CA VAL A 115 -11.82 -3.40 -5.93
C VAL A 115 -11.73 -1.93 -6.32
N ALA A 116 -10.68 -1.21 -5.92
CA ALA A 116 -10.50 0.19 -6.30
C ALA A 116 -10.37 0.36 -7.82
N THR A 117 -9.58 -0.50 -8.49
CA THR A 117 -9.42 -0.46 -9.96
C THR A 117 -10.73 -0.78 -10.67
N ALA A 118 -11.45 -1.84 -10.27
CA ALA A 118 -12.75 -2.19 -10.83
C ALA A 118 -13.77 -1.07 -10.64
N THR A 119 -13.76 -0.41 -9.47
CA THR A 119 -14.67 0.71 -9.16
C THR A 119 -14.45 1.89 -10.10
N VAL A 120 -13.20 2.32 -10.26
CA VAL A 120 -12.89 3.48 -11.13
C VAL A 120 -13.04 3.11 -12.61
N ALA A 121 -12.73 1.86 -13.00
CA ALA A 121 -12.95 1.37 -14.36
C ALA A 121 -14.45 1.40 -14.71
N ALA A 122 -15.32 0.95 -13.80
CA ALA A 122 -16.77 1.02 -13.98
C ALA A 122 -17.24 2.47 -14.12
N MET A 123 -16.76 3.39 -13.27
CA MET A 123 -17.09 4.82 -13.34
C MET A 123 -16.66 5.45 -14.66
N MET A 124 -15.49 5.06 -15.19
CA MET A 124 -14.92 5.63 -16.43
C MET A 124 -15.33 4.87 -17.71
N GLY A 125 -16.10 3.79 -17.60
CA GLY A 125 -16.55 2.97 -18.75
C GLY A 125 -15.42 2.22 -19.44
N MET A 126 -14.39 1.77 -18.70
CA MET A 126 -13.22 1.03 -19.21
C MET A 126 -13.36 -0.47 -18.95
N GLU A 127 -12.87 -1.29 -19.86
CA GLU A 127 -12.72 -2.73 -19.63
C GLU A 127 -11.71 -2.97 -18.49
N CYS A 128 -12.02 -3.90 -17.59
CA CYS A 128 -11.18 -4.16 -16.41
C CYS A 128 -10.98 -5.65 -16.21
N GLU A 129 -9.71 -6.06 -16.09
CA GLU A 129 -9.33 -7.43 -15.74
C GLU A 129 -8.37 -7.42 -14.53
N ILE A 130 -8.67 -8.24 -13.55
CA ILE A 130 -7.92 -8.30 -12.29
C ILE A 130 -7.28 -9.68 -12.14
N PHE A 131 -6.00 -9.71 -11.87
CA PHE A 131 -5.23 -10.92 -11.59
C PHE A 131 -5.02 -11.05 -10.08
N MET A 132 -5.41 -12.19 -9.53
CA MET A 132 -5.35 -12.45 -8.10
C MET A 132 -4.89 -13.89 -7.89
N GLY A 133 -3.96 -14.10 -6.95
CA GLY A 133 -3.51 -15.44 -6.62
C GLY A 133 -4.68 -16.34 -6.21
N LYS A 134 -4.68 -17.61 -6.63
CA LYS A 134 -5.77 -18.54 -6.34
C LYS A 134 -6.02 -18.67 -4.83
N GLU A 135 -4.97 -18.74 -4.04
CA GLU A 135 -5.06 -18.78 -2.58
C GLU A 135 -5.74 -17.52 -2.04
N ASP A 136 -5.37 -16.35 -2.56
CA ASP A 136 -5.95 -15.08 -2.17
C ASP A 136 -7.43 -14.95 -2.59
N THR A 137 -7.83 -15.56 -3.74
CA THR A 137 -9.24 -15.53 -4.17
C THR A 137 -10.15 -16.28 -3.19
N ILE A 138 -9.61 -17.28 -2.51
CA ILE A 138 -10.33 -18.04 -1.48
C ILE A 138 -10.39 -17.25 -0.17
N ARG A 139 -9.22 -16.73 0.26
CA ARG A 139 -9.13 -15.95 1.51
C ARG A 139 -9.96 -14.67 1.48
N GLN A 140 -10.13 -14.06 0.30
CA GLN A 140 -10.77 -12.76 0.10
C GLN A 140 -11.97 -12.83 -0.87
N ALA A 141 -12.79 -13.89 -0.77
CA ALA A 141 -13.91 -14.15 -1.67
C ALA A 141 -14.91 -12.99 -1.76
N LEU A 142 -15.14 -12.24 -0.68
CA LEU A 142 -16.00 -11.06 -0.67
C LEU A 142 -15.49 -9.98 -1.64
N ASN A 143 -14.19 -9.72 -1.66
CA ASN A 143 -13.61 -8.74 -2.59
C ASN A 143 -13.64 -9.25 -4.04
N VAL A 144 -13.48 -10.55 -4.27
CA VAL A 144 -13.67 -11.17 -5.60
C VAL A 144 -15.09 -10.92 -6.11
N TYR A 145 -16.08 -11.14 -5.26
CA TYR A 145 -17.48 -10.86 -5.62
C TYR A 145 -17.72 -9.36 -5.92
N ARG A 146 -17.17 -8.45 -5.10
CA ARG A 146 -17.26 -7.01 -5.35
C ARG A 146 -16.67 -6.61 -6.71
N MET A 147 -15.49 -7.13 -7.06
CA MET A 147 -14.87 -6.85 -8.36
C MET A 147 -15.74 -7.32 -9.53
N ARG A 148 -16.33 -8.52 -9.42
CA ARG A 148 -17.26 -9.06 -10.43
C ARG A 148 -18.56 -8.24 -10.53
N LEU A 149 -19.09 -7.81 -9.40
CA LEU A 149 -20.28 -6.95 -9.35
C LEU A 149 -20.06 -5.60 -10.06
N LEU A 150 -18.81 -5.08 -9.97
CA LEU A 150 -18.35 -3.86 -10.66
C LEU A 150 -18.02 -4.07 -12.14
N GLY A 151 -18.23 -5.28 -12.67
CA GLY A 151 -18.03 -5.61 -14.08
C GLY A 151 -16.62 -6.07 -14.43
N ALA A 152 -15.71 -6.16 -13.49
CA ALA A 152 -14.36 -6.66 -13.76
C ALA A 152 -14.34 -8.20 -13.94
N LYS A 153 -13.49 -8.67 -14.85
CA LYS A 153 -13.12 -10.09 -14.93
C LYS A 153 -12.01 -10.37 -13.92
N VAL A 154 -12.18 -11.40 -13.10
CA VAL A 154 -11.18 -11.79 -12.10
C VAL A 154 -10.58 -13.12 -12.50
N HIS A 155 -9.26 -13.13 -12.71
CA HIS A 155 -8.46 -14.29 -13.09
C HIS A 155 -7.73 -14.83 -11.84
N ALA A 156 -8.00 -16.10 -11.50
CA ALA A 156 -7.27 -16.80 -10.45
C ALA A 156 -5.93 -17.31 -11.01
N VAL A 157 -4.82 -16.83 -10.47
CA VAL A 157 -3.47 -17.23 -10.87
C VAL A 157 -3.04 -18.44 -10.05
N GLU A 158 -2.79 -19.56 -10.73
CA GLU A 158 -2.44 -20.85 -10.10
C GLU A 158 -0.93 -21.10 -10.07
N SER A 159 -0.13 -20.31 -10.78
CA SER A 159 1.33 -20.45 -10.81
C SER A 159 1.99 -20.08 -9.50
N GLY A 160 3.17 -20.68 -9.22
CA GLY A 160 3.95 -20.36 -8.02
C GLY A 160 3.26 -20.77 -6.74
N THR A 161 3.17 -19.84 -5.79
CA THR A 161 2.45 -20.00 -4.51
C THR A 161 0.98 -19.59 -4.59
N GLY A 162 0.54 -19.08 -5.75
CA GLY A 162 -0.83 -18.59 -5.94
C GLY A 162 -1.17 -17.37 -5.09
N THR A 163 -0.18 -16.50 -4.81
CA THR A 163 -0.32 -15.29 -4.00
C THR A 163 -0.01 -14.02 -4.80
N LEU A 164 0.04 -12.87 -4.12
CA LEU A 164 0.24 -11.54 -4.73
C LEU A 164 1.44 -11.48 -5.69
N LYS A 165 2.58 -12.10 -5.33
CA LYS A 165 3.77 -12.14 -6.19
C LYS A 165 3.46 -12.71 -7.57
N ASP A 166 2.72 -13.80 -7.61
CA ASP A 166 2.38 -14.50 -8.86
C ASP A 166 1.34 -13.72 -9.67
N ALA A 167 0.41 -13.06 -8.97
CA ALA A 167 -0.53 -12.14 -9.61
C ALA A 167 0.19 -10.99 -10.32
N VAL A 168 1.21 -10.37 -9.69
CA VAL A 168 2.06 -9.34 -10.32
C VAL A 168 2.75 -9.90 -11.58
N SER A 169 3.36 -11.05 -11.47
CA SER A 169 4.08 -11.70 -12.60
C SER A 169 3.14 -11.97 -13.77
N GLU A 170 1.93 -12.45 -13.49
CA GLU A 170 0.92 -12.72 -14.53
C GLU A 170 0.40 -11.44 -15.18
N THR A 171 0.16 -10.40 -14.37
CA THR A 171 -0.28 -9.09 -14.89
C THR A 171 0.76 -8.49 -15.85
N PHE A 172 2.06 -8.61 -15.56
CA PHE A 172 3.11 -8.20 -16.50
C PHE A 172 3.08 -9.01 -17.80
N ARG A 173 2.85 -10.33 -17.75
CA ARG A 173 2.72 -11.17 -18.95
C ARG A 173 1.52 -10.75 -19.79
N GLU A 174 0.37 -10.56 -19.15
CA GLU A 174 -0.84 -10.10 -19.84
C GLU A 174 -0.64 -8.72 -20.46
N TRP A 175 0.00 -7.79 -19.75
CA TRP A 175 0.29 -6.46 -20.30
C TRP A 175 1.10 -6.52 -21.58
N THR A 176 2.09 -7.43 -21.65
CA THR A 176 2.93 -7.65 -22.84
C THR A 176 2.11 -7.99 -24.07
N SER A 177 0.97 -8.66 -23.93
CA SER A 177 0.13 -9.11 -25.04
C SER A 177 -0.72 -7.99 -25.68
N ARG A 178 -1.02 -6.91 -24.94
CA ARG A 178 -1.97 -5.86 -25.36
C ARG A 178 -1.55 -4.45 -24.89
N ILE A 179 -0.31 -4.06 -25.12
CA ILE A 179 0.21 -2.76 -24.66
C ILE A 179 -0.46 -1.56 -25.31
N ASP A 180 -0.99 -1.71 -26.52
CA ASP A 180 -1.51 -0.58 -27.31
C ASP A 180 -2.81 -0.02 -26.72
N ASP A 181 -3.70 -0.87 -26.27
CA ASP A 181 -5.02 -0.50 -25.74
C ASP A 181 -5.17 -0.61 -24.21
N THR A 182 -4.17 -1.16 -23.55
CA THR A 182 -4.21 -1.55 -22.14
C THR A 182 -3.19 -0.77 -21.29
N HIS A 183 -3.64 -0.27 -20.14
CA HIS A 183 -2.76 0.24 -19.09
C HIS A 183 -2.74 -0.71 -17.90
N TYR A 184 -1.54 -0.99 -17.38
CA TYR A 184 -1.37 -1.69 -16.12
C TYR A 184 -1.46 -0.70 -14.96
N VAL A 185 -2.53 -0.77 -14.16
CA VAL A 185 -2.73 0.02 -12.95
C VAL A 185 -2.00 -0.65 -11.79
N LEU A 186 -0.72 -0.37 -11.63
CA LEU A 186 0.11 -1.01 -10.60
C LEU A 186 -0.23 -0.48 -9.21
N GLY A 187 -0.43 -1.39 -8.25
CA GLY A 187 -1.06 -1.09 -6.95
C GLY A 187 -0.16 -0.58 -5.84
N SER A 188 1.17 -0.52 -6.05
CA SER A 188 2.11 -0.09 -5.01
C SER A 188 3.30 0.70 -5.58
N VAL A 189 4.16 1.22 -4.69
CA VAL A 189 5.38 1.99 -5.05
C VAL A 189 6.52 1.06 -5.48
N MET A 190 6.20 0.06 -6.26
CA MET A 190 7.10 -0.97 -6.75
C MET A 190 7.08 -1.03 -8.27
N GLY A 191 7.86 -1.94 -8.87
CA GLY A 191 7.92 -2.11 -10.31
C GLY A 191 8.95 -1.21 -11.00
N PRO A 192 9.00 -1.27 -12.34
CA PRO A 192 9.92 -0.47 -13.12
C PRO A 192 9.56 1.02 -13.05
N TYR A 193 10.56 1.89 -13.15
CA TYR A 193 10.28 3.31 -13.36
C TYR A 193 9.41 3.48 -14.63
N PRO A 194 8.34 4.31 -14.62
CA PRO A 194 8.03 5.37 -13.65
C PRO A 194 7.05 4.97 -12.52
N PHE A 195 6.61 3.72 -12.43
CA PHE A 195 5.57 3.33 -11.47
C PHE A 195 5.84 3.73 -10.01
N PRO A 196 7.04 3.51 -9.43
CA PRO A 196 7.28 3.91 -8.04
C PRO A 196 7.05 5.41 -7.80
N THR A 197 7.46 6.25 -8.76
CA THR A 197 7.28 7.70 -8.69
C THR A 197 5.80 8.09 -8.83
N ILE A 198 5.10 7.54 -9.82
CA ILE A 198 3.68 7.83 -10.10
C ILE A 198 2.82 7.47 -8.88
N VAL A 199 2.99 6.25 -8.37
CA VAL A 199 2.20 5.75 -7.22
C VAL A 199 2.49 6.58 -5.97
N ARG A 200 3.76 6.90 -5.69
CA ARG A 200 4.15 7.79 -4.60
C ARG A 200 3.43 9.13 -4.70
N ASP A 201 3.50 9.77 -5.85
CA ASP A 201 2.98 11.12 -6.03
C ASP A 201 1.46 11.17 -5.83
N PHE A 202 0.72 10.20 -6.36
CA PHE A 202 -0.73 10.10 -6.11
C PHE A 202 -1.07 9.72 -4.66
N GLN A 203 -0.25 8.93 -3.99
CA GLN A 203 -0.45 8.61 -2.58
C GLN A 203 0.01 9.74 -1.63
N SER A 204 0.88 10.64 -2.07
CA SER A 204 1.43 11.71 -1.24
C SER A 204 0.38 12.73 -0.74
N VAL A 205 -0.82 12.68 -1.28
CA VAL A 205 -1.98 13.40 -0.75
C VAL A 205 -2.20 13.09 0.74
N ILE A 206 -1.86 11.88 1.18
CA ILE A 206 -1.97 11.46 2.60
C ILE A 206 -1.10 12.34 3.49
N SER A 207 0.21 12.43 3.21
CA SER A 207 1.14 13.22 4.03
C SER A 207 0.90 14.73 3.92
N ARG A 208 0.47 15.22 2.74
CA ARG A 208 0.09 16.62 2.57
C ARG A 208 -1.06 17.01 3.51
N GLU A 209 -2.09 16.18 3.55
CA GLU A 209 -3.23 16.36 4.43
C GLU A 209 -2.86 16.18 5.92
N ILE A 210 -2.04 15.18 6.26
CA ILE A 210 -1.54 15.02 7.64
C ILE A 210 -0.85 16.30 8.09
N LYS A 211 0.08 16.81 7.27
CA LYS A 211 0.88 18.00 7.60
C LYS A 211 -0.01 19.22 7.82
N GLN A 212 -0.98 19.45 6.96
CA GLN A 212 -1.96 20.54 7.12
C GLN A 212 -2.82 20.34 8.38
N GLN A 213 -3.45 19.20 8.52
CA GLN A 213 -4.41 18.91 9.59
C GLN A 213 -3.76 18.91 10.98
N ILE A 214 -2.51 18.42 11.10
CA ILE A 214 -1.83 18.43 12.40
C ILE A 214 -1.38 19.84 12.79
N MET A 215 -0.97 20.67 11.83
CA MET A 215 -0.67 22.07 12.06
C MET A 215 -1.91 22.85 12.51
N GLU A 216 -3.09 22.56 11.94
CA GLU A 216 -4.37 23.17 12.36
C GLU A 216 -4.78 22.76 13.79
N LYS A 217 -4.47 21.50 14.20
CA LYS A 217 -4.88 20.95 15.50
C LYS A 217 -3.90 21.23 16.64
N GLU A 218 -2.60 21.14 16.35
CA GLU A 218 -1.54 21.16 17.38
C GLU A 218 -0.54 22.33 17.20
N GLY A 219 -0.60 23.06 16.08
CA GLY A 219 0.30 24.16 15.77
C GLY A 219 1.74 23.73 15.47
N ARG A 220 2.01 22.42 15.36
CA ARG A 220 3.35 21.87 15.09
C ARG A 220 3.31 20.54 14.34
N LEU A 221 4.45 20.09 13.82
CA LEU A 221 4.59 18.79 13.19
C LEU A 221 4.55 17.64 14.22
N PRO A 222 4.19 16.42 13.82
CA PRO A 222 4.25 15.25 14.69
C PRO A 222 5.70 14.85 14.99
N ASP A 223 5.91 14.13 16.09
CA ASP A 223 7.21 13.55 16.43
C ASP A 223 7.45 12.22 15.69
N ALA A 224 6.38 11.50 15.37
CA ALA A 224 6.46 10.25 14.62
C ALA A 224 5.26 10.05 13.69
N VAL A 225 5.51 9.46 12.50
CA VAL A 225 4.50 8.98 11.56
C VAL A 225 4.74 7.49 11.33
N LEU A 226 3.72 6.68 11.60
CA LEU A 226 3.74 5.22 11.49
C LEU A 226 2.82 4.75 10.36
N ALA A 227 3.27 3.76 9.59
CA ALA A 227 2.44 3.10 8.59
C ALA A 227 2.91 1.66 8.36
N CYS A 228 1.98 0.75 8.05
CA CYS A 228 2.35 -0.61 7.64
C CYS A 228 3.02 -0.62 6.27
N VAL A 229 3.89 -1.61 6.04
CA VAL A 229 4.69 -1.73 4.84
C VAL A 229 4.64 -3.15 4.27
N GLY A 230 4.05 -3.28 3.07
CA GLY A 230 4.26 -4.39 2.16
C GLY A 230 5.08 -3.89 0.98
N GLY A 231 4.49 -3.67 -0.20
CA GLY A 231 5.15 -2.88 -1.26
C GLY A 231 5.42 -1.42 -0.87
N GLY A 232 4.65 -0.88 0.07
CA GLY A 232 4.94 0.37 0.79
C GLY A 232 4.18 1.61 0.31
N SER A 233 3.11 1.49 -0.48
CA SER A 233 2.43 2.67 -1.05
C SER A 233 1.76 3.57 -0.02
N ASN A 234 1.07 3.00 0.98
CA ASN A 234 0.46 3.81 2.03
C ASN A 234 1.52 4.49 2.92
N ALA A 235 2.58 3.77 3.23
CA ALA A 235 3.66 4.30 4.06
C ALA A 235 4.39 5.46 3.35
N LEU A 236 4.77 5.27 2.08
CA LEU A 236 5.41 6.34 1.33
C LEU A 236 4.47 7.55 1.13
N GLY A 237 3.18 7.28 0.92
CA GLY A 237 2.15 8.33 0.91
C GLY A 237 2.09 9.13 2.21
N ALA A 238 2.20 8.45 3.36
CA ALA A 238 2.20 9.09 4.68
C ALA A 238 3.54 9.78 5.02
N PHE A 239 4.67 9.33 4.44
CA PHE A 239 6.02 9.83 4.75
C PHE A 239 6.47 10.98 3.86
N TYR A 240 6.02 11.03 2.61
CA TYR A 240 6.66 11.80 1.55
C TYR A 240 6.92 13.28 1.90
N HIS A 241 5.92 14.00 2.38
CA HIS A 241 6.08 15.42 2.72
C HIS A 241 6.81 15.65 4.06
N PHE A 242 7.20 14.59 4.78
CA PHE A 242 8.01 14.65 5.98
C PHE A 242 9.46 14.20 5.78
N ILE A 243 9.84 13.76 4.56
CA ILE A 243 11.20 13.24 4.30
C ILE A 243 12.26 14.30 4.67
N GLU A 244 12.02 15.56 4.36
CA GLU A 244 12.96 16.65 4.69
C GLU A 244 12.79 17.17 6.12
N ASP A 245 11.71 16.87 6.81
CA ASP A 245 11.49 17.28 8.21
C ASP A 245 12.19 16.29 9.15
N LYS A 246 13.49 16.50 9.39
CA LYS A 246 14.36 15.55 10.12
C LYS A 246 13.96 15.33 11.59
N SER A 247 13.18 16.22 12.17
CA SER A 247 12.60 16.08 13.51
C SER A 247 11.46 15.06 13.58
N VAL A 248 10.87 14.70 12.44
CA VAL A 248 9.76 13.74 12.36
C VAL A 248 10.34 12.35 12.10
N ARG A 249 10.16 11.41 13.02
CA ARG A 249 10.50 9.99 12.82
C ARG A 249 9.53 9.37 11.82
N LEU A 250 10.03 8.62 10.86
CA LEU A 250 9.25 7.86 9.88
C LEU A 250 9.44 6.37 10.17
N ILE A 251 8.36 5.66 10.49
CA ILE A 251 8.44 4.28 10.96
C ILE A 251 7.53 3.38 10.13
N GLY A 252 8.15 2.52 9.33
CA GLY A 252 7.49 1.49 8.55
C GLY A 252 7.37 0.19 9.35
N CYS A 253 6.16 -0.37 9.42
CA CYS A 253 5.89 -1.60 10.14
C CYS A 253 5.68 -2.74 9.14
N GLU A 254 6.66 -3.64 9.04
CA GLU A 254 6.66 -4.81 8.16
C GLU A 254 6.01 -6.01 8.83
N ALA A 255 5.45 -6.92 8.00
CA ALA A 255 4.84 -8.15 8.49
C ALA A 255 5.91 -9.22 8.74
N ALA A 256 6.18 -9.54 10.00
CA ALA A 256 7.08 -10.61 10.39
C ALA A 256 6.43 -12.00 10.33
N GLY A 257 5.13 -12.09 10.05
CA GLY A 257 4.45 -13.38 10.03
C GLY A 257 4.59 -14.12 11.36
N ARG A 258 5.22 -15.28 11.32
CA ARG A 258 5.52 -16.08 12.53
C ARG A 258 6.85 -15.76 13.20
N GLY A 259 7.56 -14.76 12.68
CA GLY A 259 8.84 -14.27 13.24
C GLY A 259 9.93 -14.15 12.18
N ILE A 260 10.82 -13.16 12.35
CA ILE A 260 11.93 -12.87 11.41
C ILE A 260 12.99 -13.99 11.37
N ASP A 261 13.04 -14.84 12.39
CA ASP A 261 13.94 -15.99 12.47
C ASP A 261 13.35 -17.26 11.86
N THR A 262 12.15 -17.14 11.23
CA THR A 262 11.47 -18.21 10.55
C THR A 262 11.49 -17.98 9.02
N PHE A 263 11.15 -19.03 8.24
CA PHE A 263 10.91 -18.85 6.80
C PHE A 263 9.50 -18.30 6.50
N GLU A 264 8.68 -18.08 7.52
CA GLU A 264 7.31 -17.59 7.41
C GLU A 264 7.24 -16.12 7.81
N THR A 265 7.93 -15.26 7.05
CA THR A 265 8.00 -13.80 7.24
C THR A 265 7.94 -13.08 5.90
N ALA A 266 7.42 -11.86 5.89
CA ALA A 266 7.43 -10.93 4.75
C ALA A 266 8.15 -9.60 5.10
N ALA A 267 8.93 -9.59 6.19
CA ALA A 267 9.68 -8.41 6.64
C ALA A 267 10.93 -8.18 5.79
N THR A 268 10.74 -7.62 4.61
CA THR A 268 11.74 -7.54 3.54
C THR A 268 12.98 -6.73 3.91
N LEU A 269 12.86 -5.59 4.59
CA LEU A 269 14.03 -4.79 5.01
C LEU A 269 14.74 -5.38 6.23
N ASN A 270 14.05 -6.20 7.01
CA ASN A 270 14.63 -6.91 8.13
C ASN A 270 15.37 -8.20 7.74
N THR A 271 14.94 -8.89 6.66
CA THR A 271 15.45 -10.23 6.30
C THR A 271 15.94 -10.35 4.87
N GLY A 272 15.57 -9.43 3.99
CA GLY A 272 15.86 -9.50 2.56
C GLY A 272 17.26 -9.05 2.18
N ARG A 273 17.60 -9.27 0.91
CA ARG A 273 18.87 -8.89 0.29
C ARG A 273 18.64 -8.10 -0.97
N LEU A 274 19.65 -7.32 -1.39
CA LEU A 274 19.60 -6.52 -2.61
C LEU A 274 19.55 -7.43 -3.86
N GLY A 275 18.66 -7.09 -4.79
CA GLY A 275 18.54 -7.79 -6.05
C GLY A 275 17.62 -7.07 -7.04
N ILE A 276 17.24 -7.76 -8.12
CA ILE A 276 16.32 -7.25 -9.15
C ILE A 276 15.08 -8.14 -9.16
N PHE A 277 13.92 -7.51 -9.01
CA PHE A 277 12.64 -8.20 -8.96
C PHE A 277 11.52 -7.30 -9.49
N HIS A 278 10.58 -7.85 -10.25
CA HIS A 278 9.44 -7.12 -10.85
C HIS A 278 9.85 -5.79 -11.52
N GLY A 279 10.99 -5.81 -12.25
CA GLY A 279 11.45 -4.66 -13.02
C GLY A 279 12.19 -3.56 -12.25
N MET A 280 12.46 -3.74 -10.96
CA MET A 280 13.17 -2.80 -10.09
C MET A 280 14.34 -3.45 -9.37
N LYS A 281 15.35 -2.64 -9.02
CA LYS A 281 16.40 -3.01 -8.07
C LYS A 281 15.99 -2.53 -6.68
N SER A 282 15.87 -3.46 -5.73
CA SER A 282 15.47 -3.16 -4.35
C SER A 282 15.89 -4.30 -3.43
N TYR A 283 15.45 -4.27 -2.17
CA TYR A 283 15.52 -5.44 -1.28
C TYR A 283 14.35 -6.37 -1.55
N PHE A 284 14.60 -7.68 -1.46
CA PHE A 284 13.56 -8.70 -1.45
C PHE A 284 14.01 -9.97 -0.71
N CYS A 285 13.05 -10.75 -0.22
CA CYS A 285 13.30 -12.00 0.47
C CYS A 285 13.87 -13.03 -0.51
N GLN A 286 15.04 -13.58 -0.20
CA GLN A 286 15.77 -14.54 -1.04
C GLN A 286 16.20 -15.74 -0.22
N ASP A 287 16.18 -16.91 -0.85
CA ASP A 287 16.82 -18.10 -0.33
C ASP A 287 18.38 -18.04 -0.45
N GLU A 288 19.05 -19.09 -0.03
CA GLU A 288 20.51 -19.17 -0.11
C GLU A 288 21.07 -19.13 -1.54
N TYR A 289 20.27 -19.47 -2.55
CA TYR A 289 20.64 -19.47 -3.98
C TYR A 289 20.27 -18.15 -4.68
N GLY A 290 19.69 -17.19 -3.96
CA GLY A 290 19.27 -15.91 -4.54
C GLY A 290 17.92 -15.96 -5.26
N GLN A 291 17.16 -17.06 -5.13
CA GLN A 291 15.79 -17.14 -5.63
C GLN A 291 14.85 -16.41 -4.68
N ILE A 292 13.70 -15.98 -5.19
CA ILE A 292 12.66 -15.37 -4.34
C ILE A 292 12.19 -16.42 -3.35
N ALA A 293 12.37 -16.13 -2.07
CA ALA A 293 11.89 -16.99 -1.00
C ALA A 293 10.36 -16.92 -0.90
N PRO A 294 9.68 -18.00 -0.56
CA PRO A 294 8.31 -17.93 -0.09
C PRO A 294 8.23 -17.01 1.11
N VAL A 295 7.19 -16.21 1.16
CA VAL A 295 6.90 -15.32 2.30
C VAL A 295 5.54 -15.69 2.88
N TYR A 296 5.28 -15.22 4.10
CA TYR A 296 4.02 -15.46 4.77
C TYR A 296 3.64 -14.29 5.68
N SER A 297 2.38 -13.94 5.65
CA SER A 297 1.70 -13.06 6.61
C SER A 297 0.22 -13.43 6.67
N ILE A 298 -0.40 -13.27 7.83
CA ILE A 298 -1.87 -13.29 7.98
C ILE A 298 -2.52 -12.22 7.10
N SER A 299 -1.80 -11.16 6.81
CA SER A 299 -2.23 -10.05 5.94
C SER A 299 -1.86 -10.35 4.48
N ALA A 300 -2.85 -10.70 3.66
CA ALA A 300 -2.65 -10.90 2.23
C ALA A 300 -2.13 -9.63 1.50
N GLY A 301 -2.39 -8.44 2.03
CA GLY A 301 -1.89 -7.18 1.48
C GLY A 301 -0.43 -6.88 1.79
N LEU A 302 0.16 -7.54 2.80
CA LEU A 302 1.57 -7.45 3.17
C LEU A 302 2.37 -8.71 2.78
N ASP A 303 1.71 -9.74 2.29
CA ASP A 303 2.30 -11.01 1.86
C ASP A 303 3.00 -10.84 0.49
N TYR A 304 4.09 -10.08 0.47
CA TYR A 304 4.87 -9.73 -0.71
C TYR A 304 6.37 -9.74 -0.40
N PRO A 305 7.18 -10.44 -1.21
CA PRO A 305 8.59 -10.67 -0.90
C PRO A 305 9.54 -9.51 -1.25
N GLY A 306 9.02 -8.33 -1.54
CA GLY A 306 9.82 -7.18 -1.97
C GLY A 306 9.30 -5.86 -1.41
N ILE A 307 10.07 -4.80 -1.60
CA ILE A 307 9.72 -3.45 -1.13
C ILE A 307 10.00 -2.41 -2.21
N GLY A 308 9.27 -1.31 -2.18
CA GLY A 308 9.50 -0.18 -3.08
C GLY A 308 10.92 0.38 -2.99
N PRO A 309 11.53 0.77 -4.11
CA PRO A 309 12.94 1.17 -4.14
C PRO A 309 13.21 2.46 -3.37
N GLU A 310 12.24 3.34 -3.22
CA GLU A 310 12.40 4.55 -2.41
C GLU A 310 12.41 4.23 -0.91
N HIS A 311 11.65 3.24 -0.44
CA HIS A 311 11.76 2.72 0.92
C HIS A 311 13.15 2.13 1.19
N ALA A 312 13.67 1.32 0.26
CA ALA A 312 15.02 0.76 0.34
C ALA A 312 16.07 1.88 0.47
N TYR A 313 15.93 2.94 -0.30
CA TYR A 313 16.80 4.11 -0.20
C TYR A 313 16.67 4.84 1.13
N LEU A 314 15.44 5.08 1.62
CA LEU A 314 15.20 5.75 2.91
C LEU A 314 15.76 4.95 4.08
N HIS A 315 15.72 3.61 3.98
CA HIS A 315 16.36 2.71 4.93
C HIS A 315 17.89 2.87 4.90
N ASP A 316 18.51 2.78 3.72
CA ASP A 316 19.97 2.82 3.57
C ASP A 316 20.59 4.12 4.07
N ILE A 317 19.90 5.25 3.89
CA ILE A 317 20.36 6.55 4.39
C ILE A 317 19.94 6.84 5.84
N GLY A 318 19.31 5.90 6.52
CA GLY A 318 18.82 6.05 7.89
C GLY A 318 17.73 7.11 8.06
N ARG A 319 16.96 7.42 6.99
CA ARG A 319 15.87 8.42 7.08
C ARG A 319 14.59 7.83 7.64
N ALA A 320 14.31 6.58 7.38
CA ALA A 320 13.16 5.86 7.92
C ALA A 320 13.61 4.60 8.63
N GLU A 321 12.92 4.29 9.73
CA GLU A 321 13.07 3.08 10.52
C GLU A 321 12.11 2.01 10.01
N TYR A 322 12.50 0.73 10.04
CA TYR A 322 11.61 -0.37 9.67
C TYR A 322 11.64 -1.45 10.75
N VAL A 323 10.46 -1.74 11.27
CA VAL A 323 10.26 -2.66 12.38
C VAL A 323 9.41 -3.85 11.96
N ALA A 324 9.72 -5.01 12.48
CA ALA A 324 9.02 -6.25 12.20
C ALA A 324 7.94 -6.50 13.25
N ILE A 325 6.72 -6.82 12.80
CA ILE A 325 5.54 -7.09 13.64
C ILE A 325 5.01 -8.46 13.29
N THR A 326 4.84 -9.32 14.30
CA THR A 326 4.30 -10.67 14.12
C THR A 326 2.78 -10.67 13.90
N ASP A 327 2.27 -11.78 13.39
CA ASP A 327 0.83 -11.98 13.20
C ASP A 327 0.06 -11.85 14.53
N ASP A 328 0.57 -12.43 15.62
CA ASP A 328 -0.05 -12.32 16.94
C ASP A 328 -0.16 -10.87 17.40
N GLU A 329 0.92 -10.10 17.28
CA GLU A 329 0.94 -8.69 17.63
C GLU A 329 -0.05 -7.87 16.78
N ALA A 330 -0.12 -8.17 15.48
CA ALA A 330 -1.06 -7.50 14.57
C ALA A 330 -2.52 -7.85 14.90
N VAL A 331 -2.83 -9.10 15.22
CA VAL A 331 -4.18 -9.53 15.60
C VAL A 331 -4.58 -8.92 16.96
N ASP A 332 -3.68 -8.90 17.94
CA ASP A 332 -3.92 -8.23 19.22
C ASP A 332 -4.22 -6.74 19.03
N ALA A 333 -3.47 -6.07 18.17
CA ALA A 333 -3.66 -4.66 17.86
C ALA A 333 -4.96 -4.38 17.07
N PHE A 334 -5.35 -5.29 16.17
CA PHE A 334 -6.63 -5.24 15.48
C PHE A 334 -7.80 -5.24 16.49
N GLU A 335 -7.78 -6.18 17.42
CA GLU A 335 -8.80 -6.28 18.48
C GLU A 335 -8.73 -5.09 19.43
N TYR A 336 -7.52 -4.66 19.82
CA TYR A 336 -7.33 -3.53 20.71
C TYR A 336 -7.95 -2.24 20.14
N LEU A 337 -7.60 -1.86 18.90
CA LEU A 337 -8.15 -0.65 18.27
C LEU A 337 -9.67 -0.74 18.12
N SER A 338 -10.17 -1.94 17.79
CA SER A 338 -11.62 -2.18 17.68
C SER A 338 -12.34 -1.94 19.00
N LYS A 339 -11.77 -2.39 20.11
CA LYS A 339 -12.37 -2.27 21.46
C LYS A 339 -12.19 -0.86 22.07
N ILE A 340 -11.03 -0.22 21.83
CA ILE A 340 -10.70 1.04 22.48
C ILE A 340 -11.30 2.25 21.76
N GLU A 341 -11.31 2.28 20.43
CA GLU A 341 -11.80 3.41 19.63
C GLU A 341 -13.03 3.08 18.76
N GLY A 342 -13.50 1.84 18.76
CA GLY A 342 -14.61 1.43 17.88
C GLY A 342 -14.25 1.46 16.40
N ILE A 343 -12.97 1.29 16.07
CA ILE A 343 -12.45 1.30 14.70
C ILE A 343 -11.88 -0.08 14.39
N ILE A 344 -12.50 -0.78 13.45
CA ILE A 344 -12.01 -2.08 12.96
C ILE A 344 -11.03 -1.78 11.80
N PRO A 345 -9.71 -1.80 12.03
CA PRO A 345 -8.74 -1.49 10.99
C PRO A 345 -8.56 -2.68 10.05
N ALA A 346 -8.08 -2.46 8.83
CA ALA A 346 -7.53 -3.56 8.05
C ALA A 346 -6.38 -4.22 8.82
N ILE A 347 -6.24 -5.55 8.69
CA ILE A 347 -5.15 -6.28 9.37
C ILE A 347 -3.77 -5.75 8.94
N GLU A 348 -3.64 -5.22 7.73
CA GLU A 348 -2.47 -4.48 7.28
C GLU A 348 -2.15 -3.33 8.24
N SER A 349 -3.13 -2.45 8.48
CA SER A 349 -2.98 -1.26 9.34
C SER A 349 -2.71 -1.62 10.80
N ALA A 350 -3.20 -2.77 11.26
CA ALA A 350 -3.01 -3.25 12.62
C ALA A 350 -1.52 -3.45 12.96
N HIS A 351 -0.66 -3.73 11.98
CA HIS A 351 0.80 -3.78 12.17
C HIS A 351 1.36 -2.45 12.68
N ALA A 352 0.89 -1.32 12.11
CA ALA A 352 1.31 0.00 12.59
C ALA A 352 0.73 0.32 13.99
N VAL A 353 -0.50 -0.11 14.26
CA VAL A 353 -1.11 0.01 15.60
C VAL A 353 -0.33 -0.81 16.63
N ALA A 354 0.08 -2.04 16.29
CA ALA A 354 0.88 -2.89 17.18
C ALA A 354 2.20 -2.21 17.60
N TYR A 355 2.90 -1.58 16.67
CA TYR A 355 4.10 -0.86 17.03
C TYR A 355 3.79 0.41 17.85
N ALA A 356 2.70 1.10 17.55
CA ALA A 356 2.26 2.25 18.34
C ALA A 356 1.99 1.87 19.80
N MET A 357 1.40 0.70 20.06
CA MET A 357 1.19 0.18 21.41
C MET A 357 2.50 -0.02 22.19
N LYS A 358 3.59 -0.32 21.48
CA LYS A 358 4.94 -0.47 22.09
C LYS A 358 5.62 0.89 22.28
N LEU A 359 5.47 1.80 21.31
CA LEU A 359 6.23 3.05 21.26
C LEU A 359 5.57 4.16 22.07
N ALA A 360 4.24 4.30 22.03
CA ALA A 360 3.53 5.41 22.67
C ALA A 360 3.82 5.54 24.18
N PRO A 361 3.85 4.43 24.97
CA PRO A 361 4.19 4.52 26.40
C PRO A 361 5.61 5.03 26.70
N GLN A 362 6.51 4.99 25.72
CA GLN A 362 7.90 5.41 25.84
C GLN A 362 8.10 6.88 25.42
N MET A 363 7.09 7.51 24.85
CA MET A 363 7.13 8.89 24.40
C MET A 363 6.58 9.83 25.49
N ASP A 364 6.99 11.09 25.44
CA ASP A 364 6.49 12.11 26.37
C ASP A 364 5.03 12.50 26.03
N LYS A 365 4.28 12.98 27.01
CA LYS A 365 2.86 13.31 26.91
C LYS A 365 2.54 14.47 25.94
N ASP A 366 3.51 15.29 25.64
CA ASP A 366 3.41 16.40 24.69
C ASP A 366 3.87 16.02 23.28
N GLN A 367 4.46 14.84 23.12
CA GLN A 367 4.82 14.29 21.79
C GLN A 367 3.59 13.79 21.05
N ILE A 368 3.67 13.84 19.73
CA ILE A 368 2.56 13.53 18.82
C ILE A 368 2.96 12.38 17.89
N MET A 369 2.13 11.35 17.86
CA MET A 369 2.24 10.22 16.95
C MET A 369 1.06 10.21 15.99
N VAL A 370 1.35 10.05 14.70
CA VAL A 370 0.32 9.83 13.67
C VAL A 370 0.44 8.41 13.13
N ILE A 371 -0.66 7.67 13.13
CA ILE A 371 -0.75 6.32 12.55
C ILE A 371 -1.63 6.40 11.30
N ASN A 372 -1.12 5.93 10.17
CA ASN A 372 -1.92 5.82 8.95
C ASN A 372 -2.77 4.54 8.97
N ILE A 373 -4.07 4.67 9.18
CA ILE A 373 -5.04 3.56 9.06
C ILE A 373 -5.38 3.42 7.59
N SER A 374 -4.63 2.58 6.91
CA SER A 374 -4.58 2.48 5.45
C SER A 374 -5.86 1.89 4.82
N GLY A 375 -6.63 1.14 5.60
CA GLY A 375 -7.88 0.53 5.16
C GLY A 375 -8.74 0.02 6.31
N ARG A 376 -9.99 -0.35 6.01
CA ARG A 376 -10.94 -0.91 6.98
C ARG A 376 -10.91 -2.44 7.00
N GLY A 377 -11.25 -3.00 8.15
CA GLY A 377 -11.10 -4.41 8.47
C GLY A 377 -12.32 -5.30 8.24
N ASP A 378 -13.42 -4.79 7.67
CA ASP A 378 -14.62 -5.63 7.42
C ASP A 378 -14.29 -6.93 6.65
N LYS A 379 -13.33 -6.84 5.73
CA LYS A 379 -12.83 -7.97 4.94
C LYS A 379 -12.06 -9.00 5.75
N ASP A 380 -11.53 -8.61 6.92
CA ASP A 380 -10.60 -9.42 7.73
C ASP A 380 -11.27 -10.10 8.93
N VAL A 381 -12.47 -9.66 9.31
CA VAL A 381 -13.17 -10.15 10.52
C VAL A 381 -13.26 -11.67 10.54
N ALA A 382 -13.65 -12.32 9.43
CA ALA A 382 -13.73 -13.77 9.35
C ALA A 382 -12.35 -14.47 9.45
N ALA A 383 -11.29 -13.84 8.92
CA ALA A 383 -9.93 -14.38 9.04
C ALA A 383 -9.42 -14.27 10.48
N ILE A 384 -9.69 -13.15 11.16
CA ILE A 384 -9.33 -12.96 12.58
C ILE A 384 -10.08 -13.93 13.49
N ALA A 385 -11.39 -14.12 13.27
CA ALA A 385 -12.18 -15.11 14.02
C ALA A 385 -11.56 -16.52 13.90
N ARG A 386 -11.27 -16.96 12.67
CA ARG A 386 -10.59 -18.26 12.45
C ARG A 386 -9.22 -18.33 13.13
N TYR A 387 -8.45 -17.24 13.08
CA TYR A 387 -7.14 -17.18 13.75
C TYR A 387 -7.25 -17.37 15.26
N ARG A 388 -8.33 -16.84 15.88
CA ARG A 388 -8.66 -17.04 17.30
C ARG A 388 -9.35 -18.37 17.61
N GLY A 389 -9.62 -19.19 16.60
CA GLY A 389 -10.30 -20.49 16.78
C GLY A 389 -11.83 -20.36 16.92
N GLU A 390 -12.40 -19.24 16.48
CA GLU A 390 -13.84 -19.02 16.45
C GLU A 390 -14.40 -19.38 15.07
N ASP A 391 -15.41 -20.27 15.02
CA ASP A 391 -16.16 -20.56 13.81
C ASP A 391 -17.30 -19.54 13.66
N LEU A 392 -17.22 -18.74 12.59
CA LEU A 392 -18.38 -17.97 12.16
C LEU A 392 -19.29 -18.93 11.38
N HIS A 393 -20.37 -19.38 12.00
CA HIS A 393 -21.41 -20.09 11.27
C HIS A 393 -22.05 -19.10 10.28
N GLU A 394 -21.81 -19.30 8.98
CA GLU A 394 -22.54 -18.63 7.89
C GLU A 394 -23.96 -19.24 7.74
#